data_b32498a6f36fd61e470a0a689232a624
#
_entry.id   b32498a6f36fd61e470a0a689232a624
#
_cell.length_a   1.000
_cell.length_b   1.000
_cell.length_c   1.000
_cell.angle_alpha   90.00
_cell.angle_beta   90.00
_cell.angle_gamma   90.00
#
_symmetry.space_group_name_H-M   'P 1'
#
loop_
_entity.id
_entity.type
_entity.pdbx_description
1 polymer ?
#
loop_
_entity_poly.entity_id
_entity_poly.type
_entity_poly.pdbx_seq_one_letter_code
_entity_poly.pdbx_strand_id
1 'polypeptide(L)'
;MITPTTRIDRFQARTSRGRRRLRSGRAVHLLDIENLTRSTRPTTLAVAEVMTLYRRVVPIGPMDQFVVAVNHGALVPVGIAFHGVQLLARSGPDGADQALAEAARGDRMDQRFDRVVIGSGDGYFADLACWLAECGVHVTVVSQRESLSRRLRAEVSAVITLEPPVAQVA
;
A
#
# COMPACT_ATOMS: atom_id res chain seq x y z
N MET A 1 32.14 38.19 17.49
CA MET A 1 31.72 36.90 18.03
C MET A 1 31.12 36.10 16.87
N ILE A 2 31.86 35.14 16.33
CA ILE A 2 31.43 34.28 15.24
C ILE A 2 30.97 32.98 15.88
N THR A 3 29.67 32.67 15.84
CA THR A 3 29.11 31.42 16.31
C THR A 3 29.49 30.29 15.33
N PRO A 4 30.03 29.18 15.79
CA PRO A 4 30.37 28.07 14.89
C PRO A 4 29.08 27.37 14.45
N THR A 5 28.71 27.56 13.19
CA THR A 5 27.67 26.73 12.54
C THR A 5 28.17 25.31 12.46
N THR A 6 27.61 24.46 13.28
CA THR A 6 28.08 23.10 13.54
C THR A 6 27.98 22.26 12.25
N ARG A 7 29.09 21.62 11.90
CA ARG A 7 29.26 20.72 10.73
C ARG A 7 28.18 19.62 10.63
N ILE A 8 27.48 19.36 11.73
CA ILE A 8 26.37 18.41 11.89
C ILE A 8 25.13 18.84 11.09
N ASP A 9 24.78 20.15 11.12
CA ASP A 9 23.56 20.65 10.45
C ASP A 9 23.67 20.55 8.92
N ARG A 10 24.87 20.73 8.36
CA ARG A 10 25.09 20.59 6.91
C ARG A 10 25.02 19.15 6.43
N PHE A 11 25.40 18.17 7.27
CA PHE A 11 25.33 16.77 6.90
C PHE A 11 23.89 16.25 6.95
N GLN A 12 23.11 16.65 7.96
CA GLN A 12 21.68 16.31 8.05
C GLN A 12 20.86 16.95 6.94
N ALA A 13 21.14 18.21 6.58
CA ALA A 13 20.46 18.89 5.48
C ALA A 13 20.75 18.25 4.09
N ARG A 14 21.97 17.73 3.88
CA ARG A 14 22.33 17.01 2.64
C ARG A 14 21.69 15.62 2.56
N THR A 15 21.59 14.90 3.68
CA THR A 15 20.92 13.58 3.73
C THR A 15 19.42 13.72 3.54
N SER A 16 18.79 14.74 4.10
CA SER A 16 17.35 14.99 3.91
C SER A 16 16.99 15.35 2.46
N ARG A 17 17.82 16.17 1.79
CA ARG A 17 17.64 16.50 0.37
C ARG A 17 17.88 15.32 -0.56
N GLY A 18 18.84 14.45 -0.28
CA GLY A 18 19.10 13.22 -1.03
C GLY A 18 17.94 12.23 -0.90
N ARG A 19 17.41 12.03 0.31
CA ARG A 19 16.25 11.18 0.59
C ARG A 19 15.00 11.70 -0.12
N ARG A 20 14.75 13.01 -0.13
CA ARG A 20 13.59 13.61 -0.80
C ARG A 20 13.61 13.37 -2.32
N ARG A 21 14.80 13.36 -2.97
CA ARG A 21 14.94 13.04 -4.40
C ARG A 21 14.61 11.60 -4.73
N LEU A 22 14.99 10.63 -3.87
CA LEU A 22 14.71 9.21 -4.07
C LEU A 22 13.23 8.86 -3.92
N ARG A 23 12.49 9.63 -3.11
CA ARG A 23 11.05 9.43 -2.83
C ARG A 23 10.16 10.12 -3.86
N SER A 24 10.64 11.18 -4.50
CA SER A 24 9.82 12.14 -5.25
C SER A 24 8.94 11.48 -6.31
N GLY A 25 7.64 11.61 -6.11
CA GLY A 25 6.61 11.17 -7.05
C GLY A 25 6.37 9.66 -7.10
N ARG A 26 7.02 8.87 -6.24
CA ARG A 26 6.88 7.41 -6.24
C ARG A 26 5.86 6.95 -5.22
N ALA A 27 5.07 5.97 -5.60
CA ALA A 27 4.19 5.25 -4.67
C ALA A 27 4.56 3.77 -4.58
N VAL A 28 4.21 3.16 -3.45
CA VAL A 28 4.11 1.71 -3.32
C VAL A 28 2.67 1.35 -2.97
N HIS A 29 2.15 0.33 -3.65
CA HIS A 29 0.83 -0.22 -3.46
C HIS A 29 0.96 -1.53 -2.69
N LEU A 30 0.45 -1.57 -1.47
CA LEU A 30 0.40 -2.75 -0.60
C LEU A 30 -0.98 -3.37 -0.74
N LEU A 31 -1.08 -4.50 -1.43
CA LEU A 31 -2.37 -5.09 -1.80
C LEU A 31 -2.63 -6.39 -1.04
N ASP A 32 -3.63 -6.38 -0.21
CA ASP A 32 -4.25 -7.56 0.38
C ASP A 32 -5.36 -8.04 -0.55
N ILE A 33 -5.05 -9.03 -1.37
CA ILE A 33 -5.97 -9.50 -2.42
C ILE A 33 -7.20 -10.19 -1.85
N GLU A 34 -7.08 -10.85 -0.71
CA GLU A 34 -8.23 -11.52 -0.09
C GLU A 34 -9.26 -10.50 0.39
N ASN A 35 -8.82 -9.40 0.97
CA ASN A 35 -9.71 -8.32 1.37
C ASN A 35 -10.33 -7.61 0.16
N LEU A 36 -9.52 -7.30 -0.86
CA LEU A 36 -10.00 -6.63 -2.07
C LEU A 36 -11.00 -7.45 -2.87
N THR A 37 -10.80 -8.78 -2.96
CA THR A 37 -11.71 -9.69 -3.66
C THR A 37 -12.83 -10.22 -2.77
N ARG A 38 -12.77 -9.99 -1.45
CA ARG A 38 -13.65 -10.58 -0.42
C ARG A 38 -13.67 -12.11 -0.48
N SER A 39 -12.54 -12.70 -0.78
CA SER A 39 -12.41 -14.14 -0.93
C SER A 39 -11.06 -14.63 -0.41
N THR A 40 -11.09 -15.62 0.48
CA THR A 40 -9.88 -16.32 0.94
C THR A 40 -9.28 -17.25 -0.12
N ARG A 41 -10.03 -17.49 -1.21
CA ARG A 41 -9.60 -18.29 -2.36
C ARG A 41 -9.98 -17.58 -3.66
N PRO A 42 -9.37 -16.44 -3.96
CA PRO A 42 -9.68 -15.69 -5.17
C PRO A 42 -9.29 -16.48 -6.42
N THR A 43 -10.15 -16.46 -7.42
CA THR A 43 -9.82 -16.98 -8.75
C THR A 43 -8.98 -15.97 -9.52
N THR A 44 -8.24 -16.42 -10.53
CA THR A 44 -7.49 -15.52 -11.45
C THR A 44 -8.40 -14.45 -12.06
N LEU A 45 -9.63 -14.81 -12.43
CA LEU A 45 -10.61 -13.88 -12.99
C LEU A 45 -11.01 -12.80 -11.96
N ALA A 46 -11.36 -13.20 -10.74
CA ALA A 46 -11.73 -12.25 -9.68
C ALA A 46 -10.60 -11.25 -9.37
N VAL A 47 -9.36 -11.73 -9.36
CA VAL A 47 -8.19 -10.87 -9.20
C VAL A 47 -8.05 -9.89 -10.36
N ALA A 48 -8.19 -10.37 -11.60
CA ALA A 48 -8.11 -9.51 -12.80
C ALA A 48 -9.21 -8.43 -12.82
N GLU A 49 -10.43 -8.79 -12.43
CA GLU A 49 -11.57 -7.87 -12.33
C GLU A 49 -11.33 -6.78 -11.28
N VAL A 50 -10.94 -7.15 -10.06
CA VAL A 50 -10.68 -6.18 -8.99
C VAL A 50 -9.51 -5.26 -9.36
N MET A 51 -8.48 -5.78 -10.03
CA MET A 51 -7.36 -4.96 -10.47
C MET A 51 -7.68 -4.06 -11.65
N THR A 52 -8.60 -4.46 -12.51
CA THR A 52 -9.14 -3.58 -13.55
C THR A 52 -9.87 -2.39 -12.93
N LEU A 53 -10.70 -2.65 -11.92
CA LEU A 53 -11.39 -1.60 -11.18
C LEU A 53 -10.39 -0.71 -10.42
N TYR A 54 -9.43 -1.31 -9.74
CA TYR A 54 -8.38 -0.61 -9.01
C TYR A 54 -7.63 0.39 -9.90
N ARG A 55 -7.18 -0.04 -11.08
CA ARG A 55 -6.44 0.81 -12.03
C ARG A 55 -7.28 1.95 -12.61
N ARG A 56 -8.60 1.86 -12.57
CA ARG A 56 -9.49 2.94 -13.03
C ARG A 56 -9.58 4.07 -12.01
N VAL A 57 -9.51 3.75 -10.72
CA VAL A 57 -9.80 4.72 -9.66
C VAL A 57 -8.55 5.19 -8.91
N VAL A 58 -7.47 4.39 -8.95
CA VAL A 58 -6.22 4.71 -8.25
C VAL A 58 -5.21 5.28 -9.24
N PRO A 59 -4.70 6.49 -9.01
CA PRO A 59 -3.61 7.05 -9.82
C PRO A 59 -2.34 6.23 -9.67
N ILE A 60 -1.86 5.67 -10.77
CA ILE A 60 -0.63 4.84 -10.83
C ILE A 60 0.39 5.56 -11.70
N GLY A 61 1.55 5.81 -11.14
CA GLY A 61 2.69 6.41 -11.82
C GLY A 61 3.63 5.35 -12.44
N PRO A 62 4.50 5.75 -13.39
CA PRO A 62 5.38 4.82 -14.08
C PRO A 62 6.47 4.21 -13.19
N MET A 63 6.74 4.81 -12.03
CA MET A 63 7.73 4.34 -11.06
C MET A 63 7.10 3.72 -9.82
N ASP A 64 5.80 3.52 -9.82
CA ASP A 64 5.10 2.91 -8.70
C ASP A 64 5.40 1.41 -8.62
N GLN A 65 5.45 0.91 -7.39
CA GLN A 65 5.72 -0.50 -7.11
C GLN A 65 4.52 -1.15 -6.47
N PHE A 66 4.38 -2.45 -6.71
CA PHE A 66 3.31 -3.26 -6.14
C PHE A 66 3.90 -4.37 -5.28
N VAL A 67 3.43 -4.47 -4.05
CA VAL A 67 3.66 -5.58 -3.14
C VAL A 67 2.32 -6.20 -2.82
N VAL A 68 2.18 -7.45 -3.16
CA VAL A 68 0.92 -8.19 -3.08
C VAL A 68 1.09 -9.33 -2.08
N ALA A 69 0.23 -9.42 -1.10
CA ALA A 69 0.24 -10.54 -0.17
C ALA A 69 -1.00 -11.41 -0.32
N VAL A 70 -0.79 -12.69 -0.12
CA VAL A 70 -1.82 -13.74 -0.24
C VAL A 70 -1.52 -14.89 0.71
N ASN A 71 -2.54 -15.70 1.02
CA ASN A 71 -2.28 -17.02 1.59
C ASN A 71 -1.68 -17.97 0.51
N HIS A 72 -1.05 -19.06 0.93
CA HIS A 72 -0.41 -20.00 0.00
C HIS A 72 -1.39 -20.61 -1.01
N GLY A 73 -2.67 -20.78 -0.65
CA GLY A 73 -3.69 -21.32 -1.55
C GLY A 73 -4.06 -20.37 -2.70
N ALA A 74 -3.84 -19.07 -2.53
CA ALA A 74 -4.10 -18.05 -3.55
C ALA A 74 -2.87 -17.69 -4.39
N LEU A 75 -1.69 -18.24 -4.07
CA LEU A 75 -0.42 -17.88 -4.71
C LEU A 75 -0.44 -18.04 -6.23
N VAL A 76 -0.92 -19.18 -6.71
CA VAL A 76 -0.93 -19.50 -8.15
C VAL A 76 -1.91 -18.60 -8.91
N PRO A 77 -3.21 -18.52 -8.55
CA PRO A 77 -4.16 -17.68 -9.28
C PRO A 77 -3.77 -16.20 -9.27
N VAL A 78 -3.18 -15.70 -8.18
CA VAL A 78 -2.73 -14.32 -8.09
C VAL A 78 -1.45 -14.10 -8.90
N GLY A 79 -0.48 -15.03 -8.83
CA GLY A 79 0.74 -14.96 -9.62
C GLY A 79 0.50 -14.99 -11.14
N ILE A 80 -0.56 -15.68 -11.60
CA ILE A 80 -0.98 -15.65 -13.00
C ILE A 80 -1.60 -14.30 -13.37
N ALA A 81 -2.41 -13.71 -12.49
CA ALA A 81 -3.08 -12.45 -12.75
C ALA A 81 -2.14 -11.24 -12.69
N PHE A 82 -1.03 -11.34 -11.94
CA PHE A 82 -0.08 -10.26 -11.74
C PHE A 82 1.29 -10.56 -12.33
N HIS A 83 1.84 -9.60 -13.09
CA HIS A 83 3.20 -9.62 -13.56
C HIS A 83 3.98 -8.40 -13.03
N GLY A 84 5.25 -8.58 -12.73
CA GLY A 84 6.13 -7.49 -12.30
C GLY A 84 5.83 -6.93 -10.91
N VAL A 85 5.27 -7.74 -10.02
CA VAL A 85 4.98 -7.38 -8.63
C VAL A 85 5.82 -8.21 -7.66
N GLN A 86 6.05 -7.67 -6.47
CA GLN A 86 6.57 -8.47 -5.36
C GLN A 86 5.39 -9.25 -4.74
N LEU A 87 5.43 -10.57 -4.85
CA LEU A 87 4.39 -11.45 -4.32
C LEU A 87 4.87 -12.11 -3.03
N LEU A 88 4.13 -11.89 -1.95
CA LEU A 88 4.37 -12.45 -0.62
C LEU A 88 3.32 -13.50 -0.31
N ALA A 89 3.74 -14.66 0.19
CA ALA A 89 2.82 -15.72 0.60
C ALA A 89 3.00 -16.02 2.09
N ARG A 90 1.93 -15.86 2.86
CA ARG A 90 1.89 -16.26 4.27
C ARG A 90 0.48 -16.70 4.62
N SER A 91 0.37 -17.92 5.14
CA SER A 91 -0.89 -18.46 5.66
C SER A 91 -1.01 -18.25 7.17
N GLY A 92 -2.20 -18.46 7.68
CA GLY A 92 -2.56 -18.28 9.09
C GLY A 92 -3.38 -17.02 9.31
N PRO A 93 -3.87 -16.81 10.54
CA PRO A 93 -4.61 -15.60 10.90
C PRO A 93 -3.78 -14.35 10.58
N ASP A 94 -4.36 -13.42 9.86
CA ASP A 94 -3.73 -12.15 9.44
C ASP A 94 -2.38 -12.33 8.71
N GLY A 95 -2.13 -13.52 8.12
CA GLY A 95 -0.84 -13.83 7.52
C GLY A 95 -0.44 -12.87 6.39
N ALA A 96 -1.35 -12.57 5.48
CA ALA A 96 -1.13 -11.62 4.40
C ALA A 96 -0.88 -10.20 4.95
N ASP A 97 -1.66 -9.78 5.95
CA ASP A 97 -1.52 -8.46 6.59
C ASP A 97 -0.16 -8.31 7.27
N GLN A 98 0.24 -9.34 8.03
CA GLN A 98 1.57 -9.38 8.66
C GLN A 98 2.69 -9.29 7.62
N ALA A 99 2.59 -10.04 6.52
CA ALA A 99 3.60 -10.03 5.47
C ALA A 99 3.74 -8.63 4.84
N LEU A 100 2.64 -7.93 4.57
CA LEU A 100 2.65 -6.56 4.05
C LEU A 100 3.24 -5.57 5.05
N ALA A 101 2.83 -5.64 6.32
CA ALA A 101 3.32 -4.73 7.35
C ALA A 101 4.81 -4.93 7.64
N GLU A 102 5.29 -6.17 7.66
CA GLU A 102 6.70 -6.49 7.81
C GLU A 102 7.52 -6.03 6.61
N ALA A 103 7.06 -6.25 5.38
CA ALA A 103 7.71 -5.76 4.17
C ALA A 103 7.80 -4.23 4.17
N ALA A 104 6.72 -3.53 4.54
CA ALA A 104 6.71 -2.07 4.60
C ALA A 104 7.79 -1.51 5.53
N ARG A 105 7.97 -2.13 6.69
CA ARG A 105 8.99 -1.72 7.68
C ARG A 105 10.39 -2.20 7.30
N GLY A 106 10.54 -3.47 6.91
CA GLY A 106 11.80 -4.10 6.57
C GLY A 106 12.48 -3.47 5.35
N ASP A 107 11.70 -3.18 4.33
CA ASP A 107 12.18 -2.55 3.10
C ASP A 107 12.26 -1.01 3.20
N ARG A 108 12.02 -0.44 4.38
CA ARG A 108 12.10 1.00 4.67
C ARG A 108 11.27 1.83 3.68
N MET A 109 10.01 1.45 3.47
CA MET A 109 9.13 2.12 2.53
C MET A 109 8.87 3.58 2.92
N ASP A 110 8.95 3.88 4.22
CA ASP A 110 8.96 5.24 4.76
C ASP A 110 10.03 6.15 4.16
N GLN A 111 11.15 5.58 3.70
CA GLN A 111 12.28 6.33 3.13
C GLN A 111 12.34 6.30 1.61
N ARG A 112 11.65 5.37 0.99
CA ARG A 112 11.74 5.09 -0.46
C ARG A 112 10.59 5.66 -1.26
N PHE A 113 9.45 5.95 -0.63
CA PHE A 113 8.24 6.38 -1.29
C PHE A 113 7.64 7.63 -0.63
N ASP A 114 7.05 8.52 -1.44
CA ASP A 114 6.29 9.66 -0.94
C ASP A 114 4.86 9.27 -0.57
N ARG A 115 4.35 8.23 -1.22
CA ARG A 115 2.99 7.74 -1.06
C ARG A 115 2.99 6.24 -0.82
N VAL A 116 2.12 5.80 0.08
CA VAL A 116 1.78 4.40 0.28
C VAL A 116 0.27 4.25 0.07
N VAL A 117 -0.09 3.33 -0.80
CA VAL A 117 -1.49 2.97 -1.05
C VAL A 117 -1.74 1.60 -0.44
N ILE A 118 -2.62 1.54 0.55
CA ILE A 118 -3.01 0.29 1.20
C ILE A 118 -4.30 -0.19 0.56
N GLY A 119 -4.23 -1.27 -0.19
CA GLY A 119 -5.37 -1.95 -0.80
C GLY A 119 -5.97 -2.98 0.16
N SER A 120 -6.56 -2.52 1.22
CA SER A 120 -7.30 -3.29 2.22
C SER A 120 -8.13 -2.34 3.08
N GLY A 121 -9.27 -2.82 3.58
CA GLY A 121 -10.07 -2.10 4.56
C GLY A 121 -9.81 -2.54 6.00
N ASP A 122 -8.95 -3.51 6.22
CA ASP A 122 -8.76 -4.13 7.53
C ASP A 122 -8.13 -3.18 8.55
N GLY A 123 -8.68 -3.19 9.76
CA GLY A 123 -8.16 -2.42 10.90
C GLY A 123 -6.75 -2.81 11.34
N TYR A 124 -6.25 -3.96 10.90
CA TYR A 124 -4.88 -4.40 11.12
C TYR A 124 -3.86 -3.36 10.64
N PHE A 125 -4.14 -2.70 9.53
CA PHE A 125 -3.25 -1.71 8.90
C PHE A 125 -3.25 -0.34 9.58
N ALA A 126 -4.06 -0.11 10.62
CA ALA A 126 -4.14 1.21 11.27
C ALA A 126 -2.79 1.63 11.88
N ASP A 127 -2.09 0.72 12.57
CA ASP A 127 -0.78 1.04 13.17
C ASP A 127 0.31 1.25 12.11
N LEU A 128 0.24 0.56 10.99
CA LEU A 128 1.12 0.80 9.85
C LEU A 128 0.86 2.18 9.23
N ALA A 129 -0.41 2.53 9.02
CA ALA A 129 -0.81 3.81 8.45
C ALA A 129 -0.38 4.98 9.34
N CYS A 130 -0.59 4.88 10.66
CA CYS A 130 -0.14 5.86 11.64
C CYS A 130 1.38 6.05 11.56
N TRP A 131 2.15 4.98 11.64
CA TRP A 131 3.61 5.04 11.56
C TRP A 131 4.12 5.68 10.26
N LEU A 132 3.53 5.32 9.11
CA LEU A 132 3.88 5.92 7.82
C LEU A 132 3.59 7.42 7.79
N ALA A 133 2.42 7.83 8.31
CA ALA A 133 2.03 9.23 8.39
C ALA A 133 2.99 10.04 9.29
N GLU A 134 3.40 9.50 10.45
CA GLU A 134 4.41 10.08 11.33
C GLU A 134 5.77 10.24 10.63
N CYS A 135 6.11 9.32 9.72
CA CYS A 135 7.30 9.42 8.87
C CYS A 135 7.15 10.43 7.71
N GLY A 136 6.01 11.11 7.59
CA GLY A 136 5.73 12.09 6.54
C GLY A 136 5.38 11.46 5.18
N VAL A 137 4.87 10.24 5.16
CA VAL A 137 4.36 9.55 3.97
C VAL A 137 2.87 9.82 3.82
N HIS A 138 2.42 10.12 2.61
CA HIS A 138 0.99 10.22 2.32
C HIS A 138 0.38 8.81 2.22
N VAL A 139 -0.53 8.49 3.13
CA VAL A 139 -1.21 7.20 3.14
C VAL A 139 -2.61 7.32 2.56
N THR A 140 -2.89 6.51 1.55
CA THR A 140 -4.22 6.36 0.94
C THR A 140 -4.69 4.93 1.13
N VAL A 141 -5.93 4.75 1.55
CA VAL A 141 -6.57 3.44 1.60
C VAL A 141 -7.47 3.26 0.39
N VAL A 142 -7.44 2.06 -0.18
CA VAL A 142 -8.34 1.62 -1.24
C VAL A 142 -9.11 0.41 -0.73
N SER A 143 -10.41 0.54 -0.59
CA SER A 143 -11.26 -0.51 0.00
C SER A 143 -12.67 -0.42 -0.52
N GLN A 144 -13.41 -1.51 -0.42
CA GLN A 144 -14.86 -1.46 -0.53
C GLN A 144 -15.43 -0.77 0.71
N ARG A 145 -16.56 -0.06 0.54
CA ARG A 145 -17.18 0.75 1.61
C ARG A 145 -17.45 -0.06 2.87
N GLU A 146 -18.00 -1.26 2.72
CA GLU A 146 -18.39 -2.15 3.81
C GLU A 146 -17.20 -2.79 4.53
N SER A 147 -16.06 -2.88 3.86
CA SER A 147 -14.83 -3.50 4.40
C SER A 147 -13.94 -2.53 5.17
N LEU A 148 -14.23 -1.22 5.09
CA LEU A 148 -13.37 -0.20 5.67
C LEU A 148 -13.57 -0.08 7.18
N SER A 149 -12.56 -0.46 7.95
CA SER A 149 -12.51 -0.28 9.39
C SER A 149 -12.48 1.20 9.79
N ARG A 150 -13.25 1.58 10.83
CA ARG A 150 -13.22 2.92 11.40
C ARG A 150 -11.84 3.29 11.94
N ARG A 151 -11.14 2.33 12.54
CA ARG A 151 -9.79 2.51 13.07
C ARG A 151 -8.81 2.90 11.95
N LEU A 152 -8.81 2.14 10.84
CA LEU A 152 -7.95 2.44 9.71
C LEU A 152 -8.31 3.78 9.06
N ARG A 153 -9.61 4.08 8.92
CA ARG A 153 -10.09 5.35 8.34
C ARG A 153 -9.57 6.58 9.09
N ALA A 154 -9.40 6.48 10.41
CA ALA A 154 -8.93 7.59 11.24
C ALA A 154 -7.44 7.94 11.01
N GLU A 155 -6.64 6.97 10.56
CA GLU A 155 -5.17 7.11 10.43
C GLU A 155 -4.71 7.52 9.03
N VAL A 156 -5.62 7.68 8.06
CA VAL A 156 -5.24 7.90 6.67
C VAL A 156 -5.70 9.26 6.15
N SER A 157 -4.91 9.85 5.27
CA SER A 157 -5.20 11.14 4.66
C SER A 157 -6.28 11.07 3.57
N ALA A 158 -6.43 9.93 2.90
CA ALA A 158 -7.39 9.74 1.83
C ALA A 158 -7.93 8.31 1.78
N VAL A 159 -9.17 8.16 1.31
CA VAL A 159 -9.80 6.88 1.01
C VAL A 159 -10.36 6.91 -0.39
N ILE A 160 -10.09 5.87 -1.15
CA ILE A 160 -10.69 5.60 -2.46
C ILE A 160 -11.58 4.37 -2.31
N THR A 161 -12.85 4.51 -2.64
CA THR A 161 -13.79 3.40 -2.57
C THR A 161 -13.78 2.61 -3.88
N LEU A 162 -13.61 1.29 -3.77
CA LEU A 162 -13.79 0.36 -4.88
C LEU A 162 -15.28 -0.01 -4.96
N GLU A 163 -16.00 0.59 -5.89
CA GLU A 163 -17.38 0.20 -6.18
C GLU A 163 -17.43 -0.45 -7.56
N PRO A 164 -18.07 -1.61 -7.70
CA PRO A 164 -18.33 -2.14 -9.02
C PRO A 164 -19.15 -1.10 -9.81
N PRO A 165 -18.95 -0.99 -11.13
CA PRO A 165 -19.75 -0.08 -11.93
C PRO A 165 -21.25 -0.42 -11.70
N VAL A 166 -22.02 0.60 -11.34
CA VAL A 166 -23.48 0.46 -11.24
C VAL A 166 -23.96 -0.04 -12.59
N ALA A 167 -24.53 -1.26 -12.62
CA ALA A 167 -25.14 -1.78 -13.82
C ALA A 167 -26.22 -0.77 -14.21
N GLN A 168 -26.02 -0.05 -15.30
CA GLN A 168 -27.07 0.75 -15.88
C GLN A 168 -28.14 -0.25 -16.32
N VAL A 169 -29.22 -0.28 -15.54
CA VAL A 169 -30.44 -0.99 -15.95
C VAL A 169 -30.96 -0.21 -17.19
N ALA A 170 -30.79 -0.83 -18.34
CA ALA A 170 -31.32 -0.34 -19.61
C ALA A 170 -32.82 -0.55 -19.64
#